data_cf2f2687a26a3e8710c646597b560946
#
_entry.id   cf2f2687a26a3e8710c646597b560946
#
_cell.length_a   1.000
_cell.length_b   1.000
_cell.length_c   1.000
_cell.angle_alpha   90.00
_cell.angle_beta   90.00
_cell.angle_gamma   90.00
#
_symmetry.space_group_name_H-M   'P 1'
#
loop_
_entity.id
_entity.type
_entity.pdbx_description
1 polymer ?
#
loop_
_entity_poly.entity_id
_entity_poly.type
_entity_poly.pdbx_seq_one_letter_code
_entity_poly.pdbx_strand_id
1 'polypeptide(L)'
;MVMLTVAFISFMLFQYVGDPVTNLLGQDATPEQRTQLRADLGLDASFPVQFVRFVGNAVQGEFGLSLRQGRKVSALIAERFPATLELSLSAAVIALVVGIPLGVYAALRRGSFGSQLMMTVSLLGVSLPTFLIGILLILIFAVTFKVLPSFGRGETVNLGSWSTGFLTLDGWKHLVLPAVTLSVFQLALIMRLVRAEMLEVLRADYIKFARARGLPNRAVYFGHALKNTLVPVITITGLQLGSLIAFAIITETVFQWPGMGLLFIQAVQFADIPVMAAYLCLIALIFVLINLAVDLLYFAVDPRLRLEKPAGGH
;
A
#
# COMPACT_ATOMS: atom_id res chain seq x y z
N MET A 1 -3.96 11.65 16.57
CA MET A 1 -5.12 10.80 16.92
C MET A 1 -5.00 9.40 16.34
N VAL A 2 -4.97 9.20 15.02
CA VAL A 2 -4.89 7.86 14.37
C VAL A 2 -3.79 6.98 14.98
N MET A 3 -2.55 7.47 15.08
CA MET A 3 -1.43 6.72 15.65
C MET A 3 -1.67 6.25 17.09
N LEU A 4 -2.26 7.11 17.94
CA LEU A 4 -2.58 6.73 19.32
C LEU A 4 -3.68 5.66 19.39
N THR A 5 -4.70 5.76 18.53
CA THR A 5 -5.75 4.74 18.45
C THR A 5 -5.19 3.39 18.00
N VAL A 6 -4.32 3.37 16.98
CA VAL A 6 -3.69 2.13 16.51
C VAL A 6 -2.72 1.57 17.56
N ALA A 7 -1.92 2.42 18.21
CA ALA A 7 -1.05 1.99 19.32
C ALA A 7 -1.87 1.39 20.46
N PHE A 8 -3.03 1.97 20.79
CA PHE A 8 -3.91 1.42 21.81
C PHE A 8 -4.48 0.05 21.40
N ILE A 9 -4.97 -0.10 20.17
CA ILE A 9 -5.45 -1.39 19.66
C ILE A 9 -4.32 -2.43 19.66
N SER A 10 -3.13 -2.05 19.21
CA SER A 10 -1.96 -2.93 19.22
C SER A 10 -1.56 -3.34 20.62
N PHE A 11 -1.64 -2.43 21.59
CA PHE A 11 -1.41 -2.73 22.99
C PHE A 11 -2.48 -3.67 23.57
N MET A 12 -3.75 -3.52 23.16
CA MET A 12 -4.82 -4.44 23.55
C MET A 12 -4.54 -5.88 23.08
N LEU A 13 -3.90 -6.07 21.93
CA LEU A 13 -3.48 -7.40 21.47
C LEU A 13 -2.51 -8.05 22.47
N PHE A 14 -1.54 -7.30 23.00
CA PHE A 14 -0.63 -7.81 24.04
C PHE A 14 -1.36 -8.21 25.31
N GLN A 15 -2.39 -7.44 25.68
CA GLN A 15 -3.09 -7.65 26.94
C GLN A 15 -4.10 -8.81 26.91
N TYR A 16 -4.76 -9.04 25.75
CA TYR A 16 -5.94 -9.91 25.69
C TYR A 16 -5.82 -11.10 24.72
N VAL A 17 -4.91 -11.06 23.75
CA VAL A 17 -4.83 -12.11 22.72
C VAL A 17 -3.81 -13.21 23.04
N GLY A 18 -2.90 -12.99 23.99
CA GLY A 18 -1.97 -14.01 24.44
C GLY A 18 -1.20 -13.60 25.70
N ASP A 19 -0.92 -14.58 26.55
CA ASP A 19 0.00 -14.36 27.68
C ASP A 19 1.45 -14.50 27.17
N PRO A 20 2.21 -13.40 27.03
CA PRO A 20 3.59 -13.46 26.53
C PRO A 20 4.48 -14.37 27.40
N VAL A 21 4.17 -14.52 28.68
CA VAL A 21 4.89 -15.36 29.62
C VAL A 21 4.73 -16.83 29.26
N THR A 22 3.51 -17.25 28.97
CA THR A 22 3.22 -18.64 28.58
C THR A 22 3.85 -18.97 27.21
N ASN A 23 3.84 -18.01 26.28
CA ASN A 23 4.42 -18.18 24.94
C ASN A 23 5.97 -18.26 24.97
N LEU A 24 6.63 -17.54 25.88
CA LEU A 24 8.09 -17.50 25.99
C LEU A 24 8.65 -18.69 26.79
N LEU A 25 7.99 -19.07 27.88
CA LEU A 25 8.47 -20.11 28.77
C LEU A 25 7.92 -21.52 28.45
N GLY A 26 6.86 -21.60 27.62
CA GLY A 26 6.16 -22.86 27.37
C GLY A 26 5.24 -23.29 28.54
N GLN A 27 4.63 -24.48 28.37
CA GLN A 27 3.68 -25.01 29.37
C GLN A 27 4.36 -25.59 30.61
N ASP A 28 5.62 -26.02 30.50
CA ASP A 28 6.37 -26.72 31.55
C ASP A 28 7.09 -25.78 32.54
N ALA A 29 6.92 -24.47 32.41
CA ALA A 29 7.56 -23.47 33.25
C ALA A 29 7.03 -23.47 34.69
N THR A 30 7.93 -23.36 35.68
CA THR A 30 7.55 -23.27 37.09
C THR A 30 6.83 -21.96 37.40
N PRO A 31 5.97 -21.91 38.47
CA PRO A 31 5.33 -20.69 38.90
C PRO A 31 6.30 -19.52 39.18
N GLU A 32 7.46 -19.86 39.75
CA GLU A 32 8.53 -18.89 40.09
C GLU A 32 9.10 -18.25 38.80
N GLN A 33 9.39 -19.06 37.78
CA GLN A 33 9.88 -18.57 36.48
C GLN A 33 8.86 -17.65 35.80
N ARG A 34 7.58 -18.02 35.88
CA ARG A 34 6.50 -17.19 35.33
C ARG A 34 6.38 -15.85 36.05
N THR A 35 6.45 -15.83 37.38
CA THR A 35 6.39 -14.62 38.18
C THR A 35 7.58 -13.72 37.89
N GLN A 36 8.79 -14.30 37.82
CA GLN A 36 9.99 -13.54 37.52
C GLN A 36 9.95 -12.92 36.13
N LEU A 37 9.55 -13.67 35.11
CA LEU A 37 9.44 -13.15 33.75
C LEU A 37 8.33 -12.08 33.64
N ARG A 38 7.22 -12.18 34.39
CA ARG A 38 6.20 -11.14 34.47
C ARG A 38 6.76 -9.83 35.00
N ALA A 39 7.54 -9.92 36.09
CA ALA A 39 8.20 -8.74 36.68
C ALA A 39 9.23 -8.14 35.71
N ASP A 40 10.07 -8.98 35.07
CA ASP A 40 11.08 -8.55 34.10
C ASP A 40 10.47 -7.87 32.87
N LEU A 41 9.32 -8.36 32.41
CA LEU A 41 8.55 -7.78 31.30
C LEU A 41 7.71 -6.56 31.75
N GLY A 42 7.66 -6.27 33.07
CA GLY A 42 6.92 -5.15 33.65
C GLY A 42 5.39 -5.27 33.51
N LEU A 43 4.89 -6.52 33.42
CA LEU A 43 3.45 -6.82 33.27
C LEU A 43 2.67 -6.62 34.57
N ASP A 44 3.36 -6.45 35.71
CA ASP A 44 2.77 -6.19 37.02
C ASP A 44 2.46 -4.69 37.24
N ALA A 45 2.90 -3.81 36.33
CA ALA A 45 2.60 -2.38 36.39
C ALA A 45 1.14 -2.10 36.08
N SER A 46 0.63 -0.93 36.53
CA SER A 46 -0.73 -0.52 36.16
C SER A 46 -0.88 -0.32 34.65
N PHE A 47 -2.07 -0.60 34.13
CA PHE A 47 -2.41 -0.52 32.70
C PHE A 47 -1.92 0.76 32.00
N PRO A 48 -2.11 2.01 32.56
CA PRO A 48 -1.61 3.22 31.92
C PRO A 48 -0.08 3.25 31.81
N VAL A 49 0.62 2.73 32.82
CA VAL A 49 2.10 2.68 32.83
C VAL A 49 2.62 1.72 31.74
N GLN A 50 1.98 0.55 31.60
CA GLN A 50 2.32 -0.40 30.54
C GLN A 50 2.08 0.22 29.16
N PHE A 51 0.95 0.91 28.95
CA PHE A 51 0.65 1.58 27.70
C PHE A 51 1.66 2.66 27.34
N VAL A 52 2.01 3.54 28.28
CA VAL A 52 3.02 4.60 28.06
C VAL A 52 4.38 3.99 27.71
N ARG A 53 4.78 2.92 28.40
CA ARG A 53 6.02 2.19 28.08
C ARG A 53 5.96 1.56 26.68
N PHE A 54 4.84 0.93 26.32
CA PHE A 54 4.63 0.38 24.97
C PHE A 54 4.77 1.46 23.89
N VAL A 55 4.11 2.61 24.06
CA VAL A 55 4.22 3.75 23.12
C VAL A 55 5.65 4.27 23.06
N GLY A 56 6.34 4.39 24.18
CA GLY A 56 7.74 4.81 24.23
C GLY A 56 8.67 3.89 23.44
N ASN A 57 8.51 2.58 23.60
CA ASN A 57 9.27 1.57 22.85
C ASN A 57 8.89 1.58 21.37
N ALA A 58 7.60 1.69 21.04
CA ALA A 58 7.12 1.73 19.66
C ALA A 58 7.67 2.95 18.88
N VAL A 59 7.79 4.11 19.51
CA VAL A 59 8.41 5.32 18.92
C VAL A 59 9.89 5.10 18.61
N GLN A 60 10.58 4.28 19.41
CA GLN A 60 11.98 3.91 19.18
C GLN A 60 12.14 2.72 18.19
N GLY A 61 11.04 2.17 17.70
CA GLY A 61 11.03 0.98 16.83
C GLY A 61 11.31 -0.33 17.56
N GLU A 62 11.23 -0.34 18.90
CA GLU A 62 11.46 -1.52 19.73
C GLU A 62 10.14 -2.20 20.08
N PHE A 63 9.84 -3.30 19.37
CA PHE A 63 8.66 -4.14 19.59
C PHE A 63 8.98 -5.47 20.26
N GLY A 64 10.23 -5.65 20.70
CA GLY A 64 10.71 -6.88 21.34
C GLY A 64 11.12 -7.97 20.35
N LEU A 65 11.02 -9.22 20.79
CA LEU A 65 11.38 -10.40 20.01
C LEU A 65 10.13 -11.09 19.46
N SER A 66 10.22 -11.58 18.23
CA SER A 66 9.24 -12.48 17.65
C SER A 66 9.18 -13.78 18.49
N LEU A 67 7.98 -14.12 18.93
CA LEU A 67 7.76 -15.33 19.74
C LEU A 67 8.02 -16.62 18.93
N ARG A 68 7.83 -16.55 17.61
CA ARG A 68 8.05 -17.68 16.70
C ARG A 68 9.51 -17.80 16.25
N GLN A 69 10.13 -16.67 15.88
CA GLN A 69 11.45 -16.69 15.21
C GLN A 69 12.61 -16.41 16.17
N GLY A 70 12.35 -15.96 17.41
CA GLY A 70 13.38 -15.59 18.39
C GLY A 70 14.28 -14.41 17.94
N ARG A 71 13.89 -13.68 16.90
CA ARG A 71 14.63 -12.54 16.33
C ARG A 71 13.95 -11.21 16.69
N LYS A 72 14.73 -10.12 16.70
CA LYS A 72 14.17 -8.78 16.90
C LYS A 72 13.13 -8.46 15.82
N VAL A 73 11.95 -8.00 16.23
CA VAL A 73 10.86 -7.65 15.32
C VAL A 73 11.27 -6.53 14.35
N SER A 74 12.03 -5.53 14.83
CA SER A 74 12.57 -4.46 13.98
C SER A 74 13.45 -4.99 12.84
N ALA A 75 14.27 -6.02 13.10
CA ALA A 75 15.09 -6.64 12.07
C ALA A 75 14.25 -7.40 11.04
N LEU A 76 13.23 -8.15 11.49
CA LEU A 76 12.30 -8.84 10.60
C LEU A 76 11.54 -7.88 9.68
N ILE A 77 11.07 -6.77 10.23
CA ILE A 77 10.41 -5.71 9.47
C ILE A 77 11.37 -5.10 8.45
N ALA A 78 12.58 -4.71 8.85
CA ALA A 78 13.57 -4.12 7.96
C ALA A 78 13.94 -5.05 6.78
N GLU A 79 13.97 -6.36 7.01
CA GLU A 79 14.23 -7.37 5.98
C GLU A 79 13.05 -7.50 4.98
N ARG A 80 11.80 -7.36 5.45
CA ARG A 80 10.59 -7.58 4.65
C ARG A 80 10.04 -6.31 3.99
N PHE A 81 10.30 -5.16 4.58
CA PHE A 81 9.78 -3.87 4.13
C PHE A 81 10.13 -3.52 2.68
N PRO A 82 11.39 -3.72 2.21
CA PRO A 82 11.74 -3.46 0.81
C PRO A 82 10.87 -4.23 -0.19
N ALA A 83 10.53 -5.49 0.10
CA ALA A 83 9.71 -6.32 -0.79
C ALA A 83 8.29 -5.77 -0.95
N THR A 84 7.65 -5.35 0.14
CA THR A 84 6.31 -4.74 0.10
C THR A 84 6.32 -3.40 -0.64
N LEU A 85 7.34 -2.57 -0.41
CA LEU A 85 7.45 -1.29 -1.12
C LEU A 85 7.69 -1.47 -2.61
N GLU A 86 8.57 -2.37 -3.02
CA GLU A 86 8.81 -2.67 -4.44
C GLU A 86 7.55 -3.13 -5.14
N LEU A 87 6.80 -4.04 -4.53
CA LEU A 87 5.54 -4.54 -5.05
C LEU A 87 4.51 -3.41 -5.19
N SER A 88 4.30 -2.65 -4.12
CA SER A 88 3.29 -1.59 -4.08
C SER A 88 3.60 -0.43 -5.02
N LEU A 89 4.86 0.00 -5.08
CA LEU A 89 5.30 1.06 -6.01
C LEU A 89 5.20 0.59 -7.46
N SER A 90 5.58 -0.65 -7.76
CA SER A 90 5.43 -1.21 -9.11
C SER A 90 3.97 -1.28 -9.53
N ALA A 91 3.09 -1.72 -8.65
CA ALA A 91 1.65 -1.73 -8.91
C ALA A 91 1.09 -0.33 -9.14
N ALA A 92 1.52 0.66 -8.34
CA ALA A 92 1.12 2.06 -8.52
C ALA A 92 1.60 2.63 -9.86
N VAL A 93 2.85 2.37 -10.23
CA VAL A 93 3.41 2.80 -11.53
C VAL A 93 2.64 2.16 -12.70
N ILE A 94 2.36 0.86 -12.65
CA ILE A 94 1.56 0.17 -13.67
C ILE A 94 0.17 0.82 -13.77
N ALA A 95 -0.49 1.04 -12.64
CA ALA A 95 -1.81 1.65 -12.61
C ALA A 95 -1.85 3.06 -13.22
N LEU A 96 -0.83 3.88 -12.98
CA LEU A 96 -0.70 5.22 -13.56
C LEU A 96 -0.33 5.18 -15.04
N VAL A 97 0.72 4.45 -15.39
CA VAL A 97 1.28 4.40 -16.76
C VAL A 97 0.28 3.79 -17.74
N VAL A 98 -0.54 2.84 -17.29
CA VAL A 98 -1.57 2.20 -18.12
C VAL A 98 -2.92 2.88 -17.96
N GLY A 99 -3.33 3.19 -16.74
CA GLY A 99 -4.66 3.75 -16.44
C GLY A 99 -4.89 5.14 -17.03
N ILE A 100 -3.88 6.03 -16.97
CA ILE A 100 -4.01 7.40 -17.52
C ILE A 100 -4.21 7.37 -19.04
N PRO A 101 -3.36 6.73 -19.87
CA PRO A 101 -3.58 6.65 -21.31
C PRO A 101 -4.90 5.98 -21.70
N LEU A 102 -5.30 4.91 -21.01
CA LEU A 102 -6.59 4.26 -21.26
C LEU A 102 -7.77 5.16 -20.93
N GLY A 103 -7.71 5.92 -19.83
CA GLY A 103 -8.73 6.90 -19.46
C GLY A 103 -8.85 8.04 -20.47
N VAL A 104 -7.72 8.60 -20.93
CA VAL A 104 -7.68 9.62 -22.00
C VAL A 104 -8.27 9.07 -23.29
N TYR A 105 -7.85 7.88 -23.72
CA TYR A 105 -8.41 7.25 -24.91
C TYR A 105 -9.94 7.05 -24.80
N ALA A 106 -10.40 6.53 -23.66
CA ALA A 106 -11.82 6.31 -23.40
C ALA A 106 -12.65 7.61 -23.39
N ALA A 107 -12.05 8.73 -23.00
CA ALA A 107 -12.69 10.05 -23.06
C ALA A 107 -12.76 10.59 -24.50
N LEU A 108 -11.64 10.56 -25.22
CA LEU A 108 -11.53 11.10 -26.58
C LEU A 108 -12.33 10.30 -27.62
N ARG A 109 -12.43 8.98 -27.42
CA ARG A 109 -13.17 8.05 -28.28
C ARG A 109 -14.50 7.61 -27.65
N ARG A 110 -15.19 8.54 -26.96
CA ARG A 110 -16.47 8.26 -26.33
C ARG A 110 -17.46 7.63 -27.33
N GLY A 111 -18.08 6.50 -26.92
CA GLY A 111 -19.04 5.76 -27.75
C GLY A 111 -18.42 4.77 -28.72
N SER A 112 -17.10 4.75 -28.90
CA SER A 112 -16.44 3.71 -29.71
C SER A 112 -16.50 2.35 -29.02
N PHE A 113 -16.50 1.27 -29.78
CA PHE A 113 -16.44 -0.11 -29.27
C PHE A 113 -15.25 -0.32 -28.32
N GLY A 114 -14.06 0.19 -28.66
CA GLY A 114 -12.88 0.10 -27.80
C GLY A 114 -13.07 0.78 -26.45
N SER A 115 -13.67 1.96 -26.42
CA SER A 115 -13.99 2.67 -25.16
C SER A 115 -14.99 1.90 -24.31
N GLN A 116 -16.03 1.33 -24.92
CA GLN A 116 -17.02 0.51 -24.22
C GLN A 116 -16.40 -0.77 -23.66
N LEU A 117 -15.61 -1.48 -24.48
CA LEU A 117 -14.90 -2.68 -24.06
C LEU A 117 -13.97 -2.42 -22.86
N MET A 118 -13.15 -1.36 -22.92
CA MET A 118 -12.26 -0.99 -21.81
C MET A 118 -13.04 -0.67 -20.54
N MET A 119 -14.16 0.04 -20.63
CA MET A 119 -15.01 0.32 -19.48
C MET A 119 -15.62 -0.94 -18.89
N THR A 120 -16.09 -1.87 -19.74
CA THR A 120 -16.62 -3.17 -19.28
C THR A 120 -15.55 -4.02 -18.62
N VAL A 121 -14.36 -4.14 -19.23
CA VAL A 121 -13.22 -4.88 -18.65
C VAL A 121 -12.79 -4.26 -17.32
N SER A 122 -12.81 -2.92 -17.19
CA SER A 122 -12.48 -2.27 -15.92
C SER A 122 -13.50 -2.58 -14.82
N LEU A 123 -14.78 -2.73 -15.17
CA LEU A 123 -15.80 -3.14 -14.19
C LEU A 123 -15.55 -4.58 -13.71
N LEU A 124 -15.21 -5.48 -14.63
CA LEU A 124 -14.83 -6.86 -14.26
C LEU A 124 -13.62 -6.88 -13.32
N GLY A 125 -12.59 -6.06 -13.62
CA GLY A 125 -11.40 -5.96 -12.77
C GLY A 125 -11.68 -5.43 -11.35
N VAL A 126 -12.72 -4.62 -11.16
CA VAL A 126 -13.15 -4.16 -9.83
C VAL A 126 -14.07 -5.17 -9.13
N SER A 127 -14.85 -5.93 -9.90
CA SER A 127 -15.82 -6.87 -9.36
C SER A 127 -15.20 -8.20 -8.92
N LEU A 128 -14.06 -8.57 -9.50
CA LEU A 128 -13.36 -9.80 -9.14
C LEU A 128 -12.48 -9.60 -7.90
N PRO A 129 -12.49 -10.53 -6.95
CA PRO A 129 -11.55 -10.51 -5.84
C PRO A 129 -10.09 -10.56 -6.34
N THR A 130 -9.21 -9.74 -5.76
CA THR A 130 -7.80 -9.63 -6.17
C THR A 130 -7.07 -10.98 -6.14
N PHE A 131 -7.36 -11.83 -5.13
CA PHE A 131 -6.75 -13.15 -5.05
C PHE A 131 -7.14 -14.05 -6.24
N LEU A 132 -8.39 -13.94 -6.71
CA LEU A 132 -8.85 -14.72 -7.87
C LEU A 132 -8.11 -14.27 -9.14
N ILE A 133 -7.93 -12.97 -9.33
CA ILE A 133 -7.12 -12.44 -10.45
C ILE A 133 -5.70 -13.00 -10.39
N GLY A 134 -5.09 -13.00 -9.20
CA GLY A 134 -3.75 -13.56 -8.99
C GLY A 134 -3.66 -15.03 -9.37
N ILE A 135 -4.60 -15.85 -8.91
CA ILE A 135 -4.65 -17.28 -9.23
C ILE A 135 -4.85 -17.52 -10.74
N LEU A 136 -5.71 -16.74 -11.39
CA LEU A 136 -5.92 -16.84 -12.85
C LEU A 136 -4.66 -16.46 -13.64
N LEU A 137 -3.94 -15.41 -13.20
CA LEU A 137 -2.67 -15.02 -13.84
C LEU A 137 -1.59 -16.08 -13.64
N ILE A 138 -1.48 -16.69 -12.47
CA ILE A 138 -0.59 -17.82 -12.20
C ILE A 138 -0.95 -18.99 -13.16
N LEU A 139 -2.24 -19.36 -13.22
CA LEU A 139 -2.70 -20.46 -14.08
C LEU A 139 -2.33 -20.22 -15.55
N ILE A 140 -2.55 -19.01 -16.05
CA ILE A 140 -2.31 -18.68 -17.45
C ILE A 140 -0.80 -18.59 -17.73
N PHE A 141 -0.07 -17.75 -17.00
CA PHE A 141 1.30 -17.38 -17.36
C PHE A 141 2.38 -18.29 -16.76
N ALA A 142 2.12 -18.86 -15.57
CA ALA A 142 3.10 -19.71 -14.91
C ALA A 142 2.86 -21.19 -15.18
N VAL A 143 1.60 -21.65 -15.20
CA VAL A 143 1.28 -23.08 -15.37
C VAL A 143 1.09 -23.44 -16.84
N THR A 144 0.26 -22.68 -17.58
CA THR A 144 -0.08 -23.00 -18.97
C THR A 144 1.02 -22.58 -19.93
N PHE A 145 1.40 -21.32 -19.94
CA PHE A 145 2.42 -20.81 -20.86
C PHE A 145 3.85 -20.99 -20.34
N LYS A 146 4.05 -21.17 -19.05
CA LYS A 146 5.35 -21.38 -18.38
C LYS A 146 6.38 -20.28 -18.71
N VAL A 147 5.93 -19.04 -18.85
CA VAL A 147 6.78 -17.89 -19.19
C VAL A 147 7.21 -17.06 -17.99
N LEU A 148 6.45 -17.12 -16.90
CA LEU A 148 6.72 -16.37 -15.65
C LEU A 148 6.65 -17.31 -14.45
N PRO A 149 7.42 -17.02 -13.38
CA PRO A 149 7.38 -17.81 -12.14
C PRO A 149 6.05 -17.57 -11.40
N SER A 150 5.64 -18.58 -10.63
CA SER A 150 4.38 -18.56 -9.88
C SER A 150 4.51 -17.95 -8.49
N PHE A 151 5.68 -18.09 -7.83
CA PHE A 151 5.86 -17.75 -6.43
C PHE A 151 7.24 -17.16 -6.14
N GLY A 152 7.35 -16.41 -5.03
CA GLY A 152 8.59 -15.87 -4.52
C GLY A 152 8.97 -14.53 -5.14
N ARG A 153 10.16 -14.02 -4.76
CA ARG A 153 10.70 -12.71 -5.19
C ARG A 153 11.85 -12.83 -6.19
N GLY A 154 12.33 -14.06 -6.42
CA GLY A 154 13.49 -14.29 -7.26
C GLY A 154 14.80 -13.81 -6.64
N GLU A 155 15.83 -13.67 -7.47
CA GLU A 155 17.12 -13.18 -7.04
C GLU A 155 17.07 -11.69 -6.68
N THR A 156 17.72 -11.34 -5.56
CA THR A 156 17.80 -9.97 -5.08
C THR A 156 19.24 -9.57 -4.83
N VAL A 157 19.55 -8.28 -5.04
CA VAL A 157 20.84 -7.69 -4.71
C VAL A 157 20.72 -6.92 -3.39
N ASN A 158 21.66 -7.16 -2.48
CA ASN A 158 21.72 -6.46 -1.21
C ASN A 158 22.52 -5.16 -1.35
N LEU A 159 21.87 -4.04 -1.02
CA LEU A 159 22.46 -2.70 -0.98
C LEU A 159 22.59 -2.21 0.48
N GLY A 160 23.26 -2.99 1.32
CA GLY A 160 23.38 -2.72 2.75
C GLY A 160 22.09 -3.09 3.50
N SER A 161 21.33 -2.10 3.96
CA SER A 161 20.04 -2.31 4.66
C SER A 161 18.84 -2.57 3.73
N TRP A 162 19.05 -2.50 2.41
CA TRP A 162 17.99 -2.65 1.41
C TRP A 162 18.30 -3.80 0.46
N SER A 163 17.37 -4.73 0.31
CA SER A 163 17.44 -5.77 -0.74
C SER A 163 16.51 -5.40 -1.89
N THR A 164 16.98 -5.49 -3.14
CA THR A 164 16.20 -5.13 -4.32
C THR A 164 16.21 -6.23 -5.39
N GLY A 165 15.02 -6.51 -5.95
CA GLY A 165 14.86 -7.37 -7.14
C GLY A 165 14.95 -6.59 -8.45
N PHE A 166 14.93 -5.26 -8.43
CA PHE A 166 14.97 -4.43 -9.64
C PHE A 166 16.28 -4.51 -10.42
N LEU A 167 17.35 -4.95 -9.78
CA LEU A 167 18.68 -5.06 -10.41
C LEU A 167 18.93 -6.44 -11.04
N THR A 168 17.96 -7.36 -10.96
CA THR A 168 18.08 -8.71 -11.54
C THR A 168 16.94 -8.97 -12.52
N LEU A 169 17.22 -9.69 -13.61
CA LEU A 169 16.20 -10.10 -14.57
C LEU A 169 15.21 -11.10 -13.93
N ASP A 170 15.70 -11.94 -13.02
CA ASP A 170 14.90 -12.92 -12.32
C ASP A 170 13.93 -12.23 -11.35
N GLY A 171 14.38 -11.21 -10.61
CA GLY A 171 13.53 -10.38 -9.75
C GLY A 171 12.40 -9.70 -10.54
N TRP A 172 12.68 -9.16 -11.73
CA TRP A 172 11.64 -8.60 -12.60
C TRP A 172 10.61 -9.66 -13.02
N LYS A 173 11.04 -10.87 -13.42
CA LYS A 173 10.10 -11.94 -13.80
C LYS A 173 9.17 -12.32 -12.66
N HIS A 174 9.67 -12.39 -11.42
CA HIS A 174 8.85 -12.69 -10.25
C HIS A 174 7.91 -11.55 -9.86
N LEU A 175 8.28 -10.30 -10.15
CA LEU A 175 7.51 -9.11 -9.79
C LEU A 175 6.29 -8.88 -10.72
N VAL A 176 6.36 -9.27 -11.98
CA VAL A 176 5.33 -8.94 -13.00
C VAL A 176 3.94 -9.39 -12.57
N LEU A 177 3.75 -10.67 -12.26
CA LEU A 177 2.40 -11.20 -11.93
C LEU A 177 1.83 -10.58 -10.64
N PRO A 178 2.56 -10.50 -9.52
CA PRO A 178 2.08 -9.84 -8.31
C PRO A 178 1.76 -8.36 -8.52
N ALA A 179 2.64 -7.62 -9.22
CA ALA A 179 2.45 -6.19 -9.46
C ALA A 179 1.24 -5.91 -10.36
N VAL A 180 1.04 -6.69 -11.42
CA VAL A 180 -0.15 -6.61 -12.27
C VAL A 180 -1.40 -6.93 -11.44
N THR A 181 -1.40 -8.02 -10.67
CA THR A 181 -2.54 -8.41 -9.81
C THR A 181 -2.95 -7.28 -8.87
N LEU A 182 -1.99 -6.70 -8.15
CA LEU A 182 -2.23 -5.61 -7.20
C LEU A 182 -2.67 -4.32 -7.90
N SER A 183 -2.21 -4.08 -9.14
CA SER A 183 -2.52 -2.87 -9.89
C SER A 183 -3.93 -2.83 -10.49
N VAL A 184 -4.58 -3.96 -10.76
CA VAL A 184 -5.83 -4.04 -11.55
C VAL A 184 -6.94 -3.15 -10.99
N PHE A 185 -7.18 -3.22 -9.68
CA PHE A 185 -8.21 -2.39 -9.02
C PHE A 185 -7.90 -0.90 -9.17
N GLN A 186 -6.66 -0.52 -8.88
CA GLN A 186 -6.20 0.87 -8.94
C GLN A 186 -6.21 1.41 -10.37
N LEU A 187 -5.78 0.59 -11.33
CA LEU A 187 -5.80 0.90 -12.76
C LEU A 187 -7.22 1.22 -13.24
N ALA A 188 -8.18 0.37 -12.87
CA ALA A 188 -9.58 0.55 -13.25
C ALA A 188 -10.17 1.82 -12.64
N LEU A 189 -9.80 2.16 -11.40
CA LEU A 189 -10.23 3.39 -10.74
C LEU A 189 -9.63 4.63 -11.43
N ILE A 190 -8.32 4.64 -11.67
CA ILE A 190 -7.61 5.75 -12.35
C ILE A 190 -8.16 5.95 -13.76
N MET A 191 -8.34 4.89 -14.53
CA MET A 191 -8.88 4.97 -15.87
C MET A 191 -10.26 5.65 -15.91
N ARG A 192 -11.17 5.27 -14.99
CA ARG A 192 -12.51 5.86 -14.89
C ARG A 192 -12.46 7.31 -14.44
N LEU A 193 -11.61 7.63 -13.48
CA LEU A 193 -11.42 8.98 -12.99
C LEU A 193 -10.88 9.88 -14.08
N VAL A 194 -9.79 9.48 -14.74
CA VAL A 194 -9.19 10.25 -15.86
C VAL A 194 -10.22 10.47 -16.98
N ARG A 195 -11.03 9.43 -17.31
CA ARG A 195 -12.09 9.59 -18.30
C ARG A 195 -13.14 10.62 -17.88
N ALA A 196 -13.60 10.60 -16.64
CA ALA A 196 -14.60 11.54 -16.13
C ALA A 196 -14.08 12.98 -16.15
N GLU A 197 -12.92 13.20 -15.57
CA GLU A 197 -12.25 14.50 -15.53
C GLU A 197 -11.94 15.05 -16.93
N MET A 198 -11.43 14.22 -17.83
CA MET A 198 -11.20 14.64 -19.23
C MET A 198 -12.48 15.08 -19.93
N LEU A 199 -13.59 14.36 -19.73
CA LEU A 199 -14.88 14.72 -20.35
C LEU A 199 -15.42 16.04 -19.80
N GLU A 200 -15.19 16.34 -18.53
CA GLU A 200 -15.57 17.59 -17.90
C GLU A 200 -14.70 18.74 -18.43
N VAL A 201 -13.38 18.58 -18.32
CA VAL A 201 -12.41 19.59 -18.76
C VAL A 201 -12.56 19.94 -20.25
N LEU A 202 -12.81 18.96 -21.12
CA LEU A 202 -12.99 19.17 -22.55
C LEU A 202 -14.23 20.06 -22.91
N ARG A 203 -15.15 20.25 -21.96
CA ARG A 203 -16.33 21.15 -22.11
C ARG A 203 -16.09 22.54 -21.56
N ALA A 204 -15.00 22.76 -20.80
CA ALA A 204 -14.70 24.06 -20.19
C ALA A 204 -14.45 25.16 -21.24
N ASP A 205 -14.76 26.39 -20.86
CA ASP A 205 -14.70 27.52 -21.79
C ASP A 205 -13.29 27.85 -22.27
N TYR A 206 -12.27 27.65 -21.41
CA TYR A 206 -10.88 27.87 -21.84
C TYR A 206 -10.44 26.87 -22.93
N ILE A 207 -11.01 25.66 -22.96
CA ILE A 207 -10.76 24.66 -24.02
C ILE A 207 -11.48 25.08 -25.32
N LYS A 208 -12.72 25.59 -25.21
CA LYS A 208 -13.42 26.15 -26.37
C LYS A 208 -12.65 27.34 -26.96
N PHE A 209 -12.12 28.20 -26.08
CA PHE A 209 -11.29 29.33 -26.51
C PHE A 209 -9.99 28.89 -27.20
N ALA A 210 -9.30 27.87 -26.63
CA ALA A 210 -8.10 27.31 -27.25
C ALA A 210 -8.37 26.77 -28.66
N ARG A 211 -9.52 26.09 -28.86
CA ARG A 211 -9.97 25.63 -30.20
C ARG A 211 -10.30 26.78 -31.14
N ALA A 212 -10.99 27.83 -30.64
CA ALA A 212 -11.33 29.02 -31.44
C ALA A 212 -10.07 29.75 -31.93
N ARG A 213 -8.96 29.68 -31.17
CA ARG A 213 -7.65 30.21 -31.58
C ARG A 213 -6.90 29.33 -32.60
N GLY A 214 -7.50 28.24 -33.05
CA GLY A 214 -6.90 27.37 -34.08
C GLY A 214 -5.82 26.40 -33.53
N LEU A 215 -5.74 26.20 -32.22
CA LEU A 215 -4.78 25.23 -31.67
C LEU A 215 -5.09 23.80 -32.15
N PRO A 216 -4.07 23.03 -32.56
CA PRO A 216 -4.28 21.64 -33.00
C PRO A 216 -4.79 20.78 -31.85
N ASN A 217 -5.60 19.78 -32.17
CA ASN A 217 -6.21 18.87 -31.20
C ASN A 217 -5.21 18.26 -30.22
N ARG A 218 -3.99 17.94 -30.67
CA ARG A 218 -2.93 17.40 -29.81
C ARG A 218 -2.53 18.39 -28.71
N ALA A 219 -2.38 19.67 -29.03
CA ALA A 219 -2.06 20.70 -28.04
C ALA A 219 -3.23 20.91 -27.07
N VAL A 220 -4.47 20.92 -27.58
CA VAL A 220 -5.67 21.03 -26.74
C VAL A 220 -5.80 19.85 -25.78
N TYR A 221 -5.64 18.61 -26.24
CA TYR A 221 -5.85 17.42 -25.42
C TYR A 221 -4.73 17.20 -24.39
N PHE A 222 -3.47 17.23 -24.83
CA PHE A 222 -2.33 16.89 -23.99
C PHE A 222 -1.70 18.11 -23.31
N GLY A 223 -1.72 19.27 -23.94
CA GLY A 223 -1.15 20.50 -23.38
C GLY A 223 -2.09 21.23 -22.42
N HIS A 224 -3.39 21.23 -22.68
CA HIS A 224 -4.36 21.97 -21.88
C HIS A 224 -5.29 21.08 -21.07
N ALA A 225 -5.97 20.10 -21.71
CA ALA A 225 -6.96 19.29 -21.01
C ALA A 225 -6.31 18.31 -20.03
N LEU A 226 -5.38 17.48 -20.47
CA LEU A 226 -4.73 16.47 -19.60
C LEU A 226 -4.04 17.10 -18.41
N LYS A 227 -3.35 18.21 -18.59
CA LYS A 227 -2.66 18.88 -17.49
C LYS A 227 -3.59 19.25 -16.33
N ASN A 228 -4.79 19.72 -16.62
CA ASN A 228 -5.78 20.06 -15.61
C ASN A 228 -6.49 18.81 -15.05
N THR A 229 -6.69 17.78 -15.88
CA THR A 229 -7.23 16.48 -15.47
C THR A 229 -6.32 15.76 -14.45
N LEU A 230 -5.00 15.93 -14.56
CA LEU A 230 -4.06 15.22 -13.69
C LEU A 230 -4.08 15.71 -12.23
N VAL A 231 -4.57 16.92 -11.95
CA VAL A 231 -4.60 17.46 -10.57
C VAL A 231 -5.43 16.57 -9.64
N PRO A 232 -6.74 16.33 -9.89
CA PRO A 232 -7.54 15.43 -9.06
C PRO A 232 -7.06 13.97 -9.13
N VAL A 233 -6.50 13.55 -10.28
CA VAL A 233 -5.96 12.17 -10.43
C VAL A 233 -4.76 11.93 -9.50
N ILE A 234 -3.82 12.86 -9.43
CA ILE A 234 -2.64 12.76 -8.53
C ILE A 234 -3.11 12.71 -7.07
N THR A 235 -4.07 13.56 -6.69
CA THR A 235 -4.59 13.61 -5.32
C THR A 235 -5.23 12.27 -4.93
N ILE A 236 -6.16 11.76 -5.73
CA ILE A 236 -6.86 10.50 -5.42
C ILE A 236 -5.88 9.32 -5.48
N THR A 237 -4.96 9.29 -6.45
CA THR A 237 -3.95 8.22 -6.53
C THR A 237 -3.04 8.23 -5.31
N GLY A 238 -2.63 9.41 -4.87
CA GLY A 238 -1.81 9.54 -3.67
C GLY A 238 -2.51 8.98 -2.42
N LEU A 239 -3.77 9.33 -2.20
CA LEU A 239 -4.56 8.78 -1.09
C LEU A 239 -4.71 7.25 -1.17
N GLN A 240 -4.76 6.70 -2.38
CA GLN A 240 -4.87 5.27 -2.61
C GLN A 240 -3.56 4.48 -2.43
N LEU A 241 -2.39 5.13 -2.42
CA LEU A 241 -1.11 4.46 -2.17
C LEU A 241 -1.06 3.77 -0.81
N GLY A 242 -1.62 4.40 0.23
CA GLY A 242 -1.74 3.79 1.56
C GLY A 242 -2.56 2.50 1.53
N SER A 243 -3.68 2.52 0.81
CA SER A 243 -4.53 1.35 0.61
C SER A 243 -3.82 0.24 -0.18
N LEU A 244 -3.02 0.58 -1.20
CA LEU A 244 -2.24 -0.39 -1.97
C LEU A 244 -1.27 -1.18 -1.07
N ILE A 245 -0.56 -0.50 -0.17
CA ILE A 245 0.36 -1.15 0.78
C ILE A 245 -0.42 -2.06 1.75
N ALA A 246 -1.56 -1.58 2.26
CA ALA A 246 -2.39 -2.38 3.16
C ALA A 246 -2.98 -3.63 2.48
N PHE A 247 -3.46 -3.50 1.24
CA PHE A 247 -4.02 -4.62 0.48
C PHE A 247 -2.96 -5.52 -0.19
N ALA A 248 -1.69 -5.12 -0.20
CA ALA A 248 -0.59 -5.97 -0.68
C ALA A 248 -0.53 -7.32 0.06
N ILE A 249 -1.02 -7.39 1.30
CA ILE A 249 -1.07 -8.61 2.12
C ILE A 249 -1.71 -9.80 1.38
N ILE A 250 -2.80 -9.57 0.66
CA ILE A 250 -3.52 -10.61 -0.09
C ILE A 250 -2.64 -11.10 -1.26
N THR A 251 -2.06 -10.17 -2.00
CA THR A 251 -1.19 -10.48 -3.13
C THR A 251 0.09 -11.17 -2.68
N GLU A 252 0.71 -10.69 -1.62
CA GLU A 252 1.91 -11.30 -1.02
C GLU A 252 1.64 -12.74 -0.58
N THR A 253 0.45 -13.01 -0.01
CA THR A 253 0.06 -14.35 0.41
C THR A 253 -0.15 -15.28 -0.79
N VAL A 254 -0.84 -14.83 -1.84
CA VAL A 254 -1.12 -15.63 -3.04
C VAL A 254 0.18 -15.99 -3.77
N PHE A 255 1.09 -15.03 -3.93
CA PHE A 255 2.35 -15.22 -4.65
C PHE A 255 3.51 -15.66 -3.75
N GLN A 256 3.26 -15.90 -2.45
CA GLN A 256 4.33 -16.19 -1.47
C GLN A 256 5.47 -15.17 -1.57
N TRP A 257 5.11 -13.91 -1.81
CA TRP A 257 6.03 -12.79 -1.89
C TRP A 257 6.52 -12.45 -0.48
N PRO A 258 7.84 -12.44 -0.23
CA PRO A 258 8.38 -12.33 1.12
C PRO A 258 8.33 -10.90 1.67
N GLY A 259 7.15 -10.32 1.70
CA GLY A 259 6.88 -8.99 2.20
C GLY A 259 6.38 -8.97 3.64
N MET A 260 5.99 -7.78 4.09
CA MET A 260 5.49 -7.53 5.44
C MET A 260 4.08 -8.07 5.65
N GLY A 261 3.22 -8.07 4.63
CA GLY A 261 1.88 -8.61 4.71
C GLY A 261 1.88 -10.12 4.91
N LEU A 262 2.77 -10.85 4.19
CA LEU A 262 2.97 -12.27 4.41
C LEU A 262 3.50 -12.55 5.82
N LEU A 263 4.46 -11.74 6.31
CA LEU A 263 4.95 -11.83 7.69
C LEU A 263 3.82 -11.65 8.71
N PHE A 264 2.92 -10.70 8.47
CA PHE A 264 1.77 -10.44 9.34
C PHE A 264 0.79 -11.62 9.36
N ILE A 265 0.43 -12.19 8.20
CA ILE A 265 -0.46 -13.36 8.15
C ILE A 265 0.15 -14.55 8.91
N GLN A 266 1.44 -14.78 8.76
CA GLN A 266 2.15 -15.80 9.52
C GLN A 266 2.14 -15.49 11.03
N ALA A 267 2.32 -14.23 11.43
CA ALA A 267 2.24 -13.82 12.82
C ALA A 267 0.84 -14.06 13.41
N VAL A 268 -0.22 -13.79 12.65
CA VAL A 268 -1.61 -14.09 13.07
C VAL A 268 -1.82 -15.59 13.28
N GLN A 269 -1.36 -16.42 12.34
CA GLN A 269 -1.52 -17.88 12.42
C GLN A 269 -0.80 -18.50 13.64
N PHE A 270 0.30 -17.90 14.07
CA PHE A 270 1.11 -18.40 15.19
C PHE A 270 0.99 -17.57 16.47
N ALA A 271 0.04 -16.62 16.52
CA ALA A 271 -0.17 -15.69 17.62
C ALA A 271 1.12 -14.95 18.05
N ASP A 272 1.95 -14.53 17.06
CA ASP A 272 3.16 -13.75 17.29
C ASP A 272 2.79 -12.27 17.47
N ILE A 273 2.35 -11.94 18.69
CA ILE A 273 1.78 -10.62 19.02
C ILE A 273 2.76 -9.47 18.80
N PRO A 274 4.07 -9.57 19.17
CA PRO A 274 5.03 -8.51 18.90
C PRO A 274 5.11 -8.12 17.42
N VAL A 275 5.11 -9.11 16.52
CA VAL A 275 5.12 -8.87 15.07
C VAL A 275 3.81 -8.26 14.60
N MET A 276 2.67 -8.73 15.11
CA MET A 276 1.35 -8.18 14.77
C MET A 276 1.23 -6.71 15.17
N ALA A 277 1.60 -6.37 16.39
CA ALA A 277 1.55 -5.00 16.91
C ALA A 277 2.47 -4.06 16.13
N ALA A 278 3.70 -4.50 15.84
CA ALA A 278 4.65 -3.73 15.06
C ALA A 278 4.14 -3.46 13.63
N TYR A 279 3.57 -4.48 12.98
CA TYR A 279 2.98 -4.33 11.65
C TYR A 279 1.85 -3.29 11.65
N LEU A 280 0.90 -3.37 12.58
CA LEU A 280 -0.22 -2.43 12.68
C LEU A 280 0.26 -0.99 12.90
N CYS A 281 1.21 -0.78 13.84
CA CYS A 281 1.79 0.53 14.09
C CYS A 281 2.51 1.09 12.86
N LEU A 282 3.28 0.24 12.15
CA LEU A 282 4.02 0.66 10.97
C LEU A 282 3.10 0.98 9.78
N ILE A 283 2.09 0.16 9.50
CA ILE A 283 1.11 0.44 8.44
C ILE A 283 0.37 1.75 8.71
N ALA A 284 -0.04 1.99 9.97
CA ALA A 284 -0.66 3.26 10.35
C ALA A 284 0.30 4.45 10.15
N LEU A 285 1.57 4.29 10.51
CA LEU A 285 2.59 5.32 10.29
C LEU A 285 2.77 5.62 8.80
N ILE A 286 2.92 4.58 7.98
CA ILE A 286 3.05 4.72 6.52
C ILE A 286 1.82 5.42 5.95
N PHE A 287 0.62 5.04 6.36
CA PHE A 287 -0.62 5.67 5.92
C PHE A 287 -0.66 7.16 6.27
N VAL A 288 -0.28 7.53 7.49
CA VAL A 288 -0.19 8.94 7.91
C VAL A 288 0.86 9.71 7.12
N LEU A 289 2.04 9.11 6.88
CA LEU A 289 3.11 9.74 6.10
C LEU A 289 2.71 9.93 4.63
N ILE A 290 2.05 8.95 4.03
CA ILE A 290 1.54 9.06 2.65
C ILE A 290 0.50 10.17 2.56
N ASN A 291 -0.48 10.20 3.47
CA ASN A 291 -1.50 11.27 3.47
C ASN A 291 -0.85 12.65 3.64
N LEU A 292 0.10 12.78 4.57
CA LEU A 292 0.85 14.04 4.73
C LEU A 292 1.59 14.44 3.45
N ALA A 293 2.26 13.48 2.79
CA ALA A 293 2.95 13.74 1.54
C ALA A 293 1.98 14.18 0.42
N VAL A 294 0.79 13.56 0.35
CA VAL A 294 -0.26 13.92 -0.61
C VAL A 294 -0.81 15.32 -0.33
N ASP A 295 -1.07 15.65 0.94
CA ASP A 295 -1.53 16.98 1.33
C ASP A 295 -0.51 18.07 0.97
N LEU A 296 0.78 17.79 1.20
CA LEU A 296 1.86 18.69 0.80
C LEU A 296 1.98 18.83 -0.73
N LEU A 297 1.82 17.74 -1.47
CA LEU A 297 1.79 17.76 -2.94
C LEU A 297 0.59 18.56 -3.44
N TYR A 298 -0.59 18.37 -2.85
CA TYR A 298 -1.79 19.10 -3.19
C TYR A 298 -1.60 20.61 -2.96
N PHE A 299 -1.06 21.01 -1.82
CA PHE A 299 -0.72 22.40 -1.52
C PHE A 299 0.32 22.99 -2.50
N ALA A 300 1.27 22.17 -2.97
CA ALA A 300 2.27 22.60 -3.95
C ALA A 300 1.69 22.78 -5.36
N VAL A 301 0.73 21.92 -5.75
CA VAL A 301 0.15 21.88 -7.11
C VAL A 301 -1.02 22.85 -7.28
N ASP A 302 -1.82 23.11 -6.22
CA ASP A 302 -2.95 24.06 -6.29
C ASP A 302 -2.57 25.43 -5.72
N PRO A 303 -2.30 26.45 -6.59
CA PRO A 303 -1.98 27.80 -6.14
C PRO A 303 -3.13 28.51 -5.42
N ARG A 304 -4.37 28.04 -5.57
CA ARG A 304 -5.57 28.70 -4.99
C ARG A 304 -5.60 28.56 -3.47
N LEU A 305 -5.08 27.47 -2.93
CA LEU A 305 -4.96 27.26 -1.49
C LEU A 305 -3.96 28.22 -0.80
N ARG A 306 -3.04 28.81 -1.59
CA ARG A 306 -2.09 29.83 -1.06
C ARG A 306 -2.74 31.18 -0.82
N LEU A 307 -3.94 31.44 -1.37
CA LEU A 307 -4.62 32.73 -1.31
C LEU A 307 -5.67 32.83 -0.18
N GLU A 308 -6.08 31.72 0.40
CA GLU A 308 -6.88 31.73 1.64
C GLU A 308 -5.99 32.00 2.86
N LYS A 309 -5.53 33.26 2.98
CA LYS A 309 -5.16 33.78 4.28
C LYS A 309 -6.41 33.72 5.17
N PRO A 310 -6.31 33.23 6.43
CA PRO A 310 -7.41 33.38 7.35
C PRO A 310 -7.75 34.87 7.41
N ALA A 311 -8.94 35.22 6.93
CA ALA A 311 -9.49 36.55 7.14
C ALA A 311 -9.48 36.78 8.65
N GLY A 312 -8.64 37.70 9.09
CA GLY A 312 -8.46 38.01 10.49
C GLY A 312 -9.80 38.33 11.12
N GLY A 313 -10.08 37.61 12.21
CA GLY A 313 -11.18 37.98 13.09
C GLY A 313 -11.01 39.42 13.57
N HIS A 314 -12.03 40.19 13.43
CA HIS A 314 -12.31 41.38 14.24
C HIS A 314 -13.24 40.95 15.35
#